data_5d26ca3a52c6874ee0ce8e986649b864
#
_entry.id   5d26ca3a52c6874ee0ce8e986649b864
#
_cell.length_a   1.000
_cell.length_b   1.000
_cell.length_c   1.000
_cell.angle_alpha   90.00
_cell.angle_beta   90.00
_cell.angle_gamma   90.00
#
_symmetry.space_group_name_H-M   'P 1'
#
loop_
_entity.id
_entity.type
_entity.pdbx_description
1 polymer ?
#
loop_
_entity_poly.entity_id
_entity_poly.type
_entity_poly.pdbx_seq_one_letter_code
_entity_poly.pdbx_strand_id
1 'polypeptide(L)'
;KKNIFIIILILFSLLINQYYGNKGIFPVDSFAHFDTGFRILLGEHPFKNYWIVSGPIIDYFQAILFYLFGANWQSYILHASIINAVVSVATFLILIKFNLNIYYSFFYSIIFSVLAYPTSGTPFVDHHSAFFSLLAVYSLILAIKDDKKFHWVLFPLLLSIAFLSKQVPSSYVIISIILILITFSLIKKKYYWIKYSFLSFASFIIIVLIFGNIQGIKLSSFLQQYIFYPQTIGTQRISDFEFTFRGTIGHFKFIYIALIPLFFLNLQKIIFEKGYYKHKDFYYFLVLILFTFSLIFHQIITRNQTFIFFLIPLLFAFS
;
A
#
# COMPACT_ATOMS: atom_id res chain seq x y z
N LYS A 1 7.03 24.38 -13.95
CA LYS A 1 7.06 24.24 -12.46
C LYS A 1 6.73 22.81 -12.01
N LYS A 2 5.61 22.22 -12.44
CA LYS A 2 5.18 20.86 -12.02
C LYS A 2 6.28 19.81 -12.24
N ASN A 3 6.86 19.73 -13.45
CA ASN A 3 7.90 18.76 -13.80
C ASN A 3 9.17 18.93 -12.95
N ILE A 4 9.54 20.18 -12.62
CA ILE A 4 10.68 20.47 -11.74
C ILE A 4 10.44 19.86 -10.34
N PHE A 5 9.24 20.07 -9.77
CA PHE A 5 8.90 19.49 -8.46
C PHE A 5 8.88 17.96 -8.48
N ILE A 6 8.42 17.34 -9.58
CA ILE A 6 8.48 15.88 -9.74
C ILE A 6 9.94 15.41 -9.74
N ILE A 7 10.83 16.06 -10.49
CA ILE A 7 12.25 15.68 -10.54
C ILE A 7 12.89 15.83 -9.17
N ILE A 8 12.67 16.98 -8.50
CA ILE A 8 13.21 17.21 -7.15
C ILE A 8 12.69 16.15 -6.17
N LEU A 9 11.40 15.83 -6.22
CA LEU A 9 10.79 14.84 -5.34
C LEU A 9 11.34 13.44 -5.58
N ILE A 10 11.55 13.03 -6.84
CA ILE A 10 12.19 11.77 -7.19
C ILE A 10 13.61 11.72 -6.59
N LEU A 11 14.44 12.72 -6.88
CA LEU A 11 15.81 12.77 -6.39
C LEU A 11 15.86 12.77 -4.86
N PHE A 12 15.02 13.59 -4.22
CA PHE A 12 14.95 13.64 -2.77
C PHE A 12 14.53 12.29 -2.16
N SER A 13 13.47 11.66 -2.71
CA SER A 13 12.98 10.37 -2.21
C SER A 13 14.01 9.25 -2.38
N LEU A 14 14.76 9.24 -3.48
CA LEU A 14 15.85 8.30 -3.69
C LEU A 14 16.98 8.53 -2.68
N LEU A 15 17.45 9.78 -2.55
CA LEU A 15 18.58 10.13 -1.71
C LEU A 15 18.30 9.91 -0.22
N ILE A 16 17.13 10.34 0.26
CA ILE A 16 16.77 10.19 1.68
C ILE A 16 16.67 8.71 2.07
N ASN A 17 16.11 7.88 1.19
CA ASN A 17 16.01 6.45 1.46
C ASN A 17 17.38 5.77 1.38
N GLN A 18 18.23 6.13 0.40
CA GLN A 18 19.62 5.66 0.33
C GLN A 18 20.41 6.05 1.58
N TYR A 19 20.24 7.27 2.08
CA TYR A 19 20.90 7.71 3.30
C TYR A 19 20.49 6.85 4.50
N TYR A 20 19.20 6.64 4.74
CA TYR A 20 18.72 5.85 5.88
C TYR A 20 19.01 4.36 5.73
N GLY A 21 18.89 3.79 4.53
CA GLY A 21 19.22 2.39 4.27
C GLY A 21 20.70 2.04 4.51
N ASN A 22 21.59 3.04 4.47
CA ASN A 22 23.03 2.86 4.80
C ASN A 22 23.37 3.17 6.27
N LYS A 23 22.41 3.59 7.11
CA LYS A 23 22.67 3.89 8.53
C LYS A 23 22.71 2.65 9.42
N GLY A 24 22.11 1.58 9.01
CA GLY A 24 22.07 0.34 9.76
C GLY A 24 21.12 -0.66 9.15
N ILE A 25 21.09 -1.83 9.75
CA ILE A 25 20.22 -2.93 9.36
C ILE A 25 19.00 -2.88 10.27
N PHE A 26 17.84 -2.64 9.69
CA PHE A 26 16.57 -2.83 10.37
C PHE A 26 16.34 -4.34 10.57
N PRO A 27 15.41 -4.79 11.44
CA PRO A 27 15.35 -6.14 12.01
C PRO A 27 15.58 -7.30 11.02
N VAL A 28 15.77 -8.50 11.57
CA VAL A 28 16.06 -9.78 10.89
C VAL A 28 15.29 -9.99 9.58
N ASP A 29 14.06 -9.54 9.50
CA ASP A 29 13.20 -9.64 8.32
C ASP A 29 13.71 -8.86 7.10
N SER A 30 14.61 -7.88 7.30
CA SER A 30 15.19 -7.11 6.19
C SER A 30 16.06 -7.95 5.26
N PHE A 31 16.68 -9.01 5.76
CA PHE A 31 17.52 -9.88 4.93
C PHE A 31 16.73 -10.94 4.18
N ALA A 32 15.51 -11.22 4.56
CA ALA A 32 14.70 -12.26 3.93
C ALA A 32 14.57 -12.02 2.42
N HIS A 33 14.30 -10.76 2.02
CA HIS A 33 14.13 -10.40 0.61
C HIS A 33 15.47 -10.20 -0.14
N PHE A 34 16.57 -10.03 0.56
CA PHE A 34 17.89 -10.09 -0.04
C PHE A 34 18.23 -11.53 -0.43
N ASP A 35 18.08 -12.48 0.51
CA ASP A 35 18.34 -13.90 0.27
C ASP A 35 17.41 -14.45 -0.81
N THR A 36 16.10 -14.23 -0.70
CA THR A 36 15.12 -14.77 -1.65
C THR A 36 15.28 -14.16 -3.05
N GLY A 37 15.58 -12.85 -3.16
CA GLY A 37 15.91 -12.22 -4.44
C GLY A 37 17.17 -12.80 -5.08
N PHE A 38 18.19 -13.12 -4.28
CA PHE A 38 19.40 -13.78 -4.76
C PHE A 38 19.14 -15.23 -5.20
N ARG A 39 18.33 -15.99 -4.45
CA ARG A 39 17.93 -17.35 -4.82
C ARG A 39 17.21 -17.38 -6.17
N ILE A 40 16.36 -16.41 -6.45
CA ILE A 40 15.69 -16.31 -7.75
C ILE A 40 16.70 -16.11 -8.89
N LEU A 41 17.78 -15.35 -8.69
CA LEU A 41 18.88 -15.25 -9.68
C LEU A 41 19.56 -16.59 -9.95
N LEU A 42 19.61 -17.47 -8.95
CA LEU A 42 20.16 -18.83 -9.09
C LEU A 42 19.18 -19.82 -9.70
N GLY A 43 17.98 -19.36 -10.12
CA GLY A 43 16.93 -20.21 -10.69
C GLY A 43 16.06 -20.94 -9.66
N GLU A 44 16.19 -20.59 -8.38
CA GLU A 44 15.28 -21.10 -7.34
C GLU A 44 14.05 -20.21 -7.24
N HIS A 45 12.89 -20.83 -7.01
CA HIS A 45 11.62 -20.11 -6.97
C HIS A 45 10.90 -20.34 -5.63
N PRO A 46 10.22 -19.27 -5.09
CA PRO A 46 9.38 -19.40 -3.90
C PRO A 46 8.29 -20.44 -4.11
N PHE A 47 7.84 -21.08 -3.04
CA PHE A 47 6.83 -22.13 -3.01
C PHE A 47 7.24 -23.45 -3.69
N LYS A 48 8.40 -23.50 -4.37
CA LYS A 48 8.94 -24.66 -5.03
C LYS A 48 10.22 -25.14 -4.38
N ASN A 49 11.22 -24.28 -4.32
CA ASN A 49 12.57 -24.61 -3.86
C ASN A 49 12.78 -24.25 -2.38
N TYR A 50 12.05 -23.25 -1.89
CA TYR A 50 12.13 -22.84 -0.50
C TYR A 50 10.75 -22.40 0.01
N TRP A 51 10.57 -22.48 1.34
CA TRP A 51 9.35 -22.08 2.02
C TRP A 51 9.30 -20.58 2.18
N ILE A 52 8.15 -19.97 1.83
CA ILE A 52 7.93 -18.53 2.01
C ILE A 52 6.44 -18.27 2.33
N VAL A 53 6.18 -17.31 3.21
CA VAL A 53 4.82 -16.96 3.67
C VAL A 53 4.35 -15.57 3.23
N SER A 54 5.23 -14.77 2.61
CA SER A 54 4.93 -13.39 2.19
C SER A 54 5.92 -12.93 1.13
N GLY A 55 5.58 -11.90 0.37
CA GLY A 55 6.50 -11.13 -0.43
C GLY A 55 6.97 -11.66 -1.79
N PRO A 56 6.31 -12.63 -2.47
CA PRO A 56 6.84 -13.11 -3.75
C PRO A 56 7.04 -12.00 -4.80
N ILE A 57 6.19 -10.99 -4.83
CA ILE A 57 6.35 -9.82 -5.72
C ILE A 57 7.63 -9.04 -5.38
N ILE A 58 7.95 -8.90 -4.10
CA ILE A 58 9.14 -8.20 -3.63
C ILE A 58 10.38 -8.96 -4.05
N ASP A 59 10.38 -10.26 -3.88
CA ASP A 59 11.50 -11.15 -4.20
C ASP A 59 11.83 -11.11 -5.71
N TYR A 60 10.81 -11.22 -6.57
CA TYR A 60 11.02 -11.13 -8.02
C TYR A 60 11.47 -9.74 -8.45
N PHE A 61 10.93 -8.67 -7.87
CA PHE A 61 11.39 -7.32 -8.18
C PHE A 61 12.83 -7.10 -7.70
N GLN A 62 13.17 -7.61 -6.52
CA GLN A 62 14.56 -7.58 -6.03
C GLN A 62 15.51 -8.37 -6.94
N ALA A 63 15.09 -9.54 -7.42
CA ALA A 63 15.90 -10.34 -8.36
C ALA A 63 16.18 -9.57 -9.67
N ILE A 64 15.21 -8.83 -10.19
CA ILE A 64 15.41 -7.97 -11.37
C ILE A 64 16.48 -6.91 -11.09
N LEU A 65 16.41 -6.26 -9.92
CA LEU A 65 17.42 -5.24 -9.56
C LEU A 65 18.79 -5.85 -9.35
N PHE A 66 18.89 -7.03 -8.77
CA PHE A 66 20.14 -7.76 -8.65
C PHE A 66 20.71 -8.19 -10.00
N TYR A 67 19.84 -8.60 -10.92
CA TYR A 67 20.28 -8.91 -12.29
C TYR A 67 20.86 -7.68 -13.00
N LEU A 68 20.25 -6.51 -12.82
CA LEU A 68 20.66 -5.27 -13.51
C LEU A 68 21.87 -4.59 -12.86
N PHE A 69 21.97 -4.61 -11.53
CA PHE A 69 22.94 -3.81 -10.76
C PHE A 69 23.86 -4.63 -9.87
N GLY A 70 23.75 -5.96 -9.94
CA GLY A 70 24.50 -6.88 -9.08
C GLY A 70 23.85 -7.10 -7.72
N ALA A 71 24.11 -8.29 -7.13
CA ALA A 71 23.63 -8.66 -5.81
C ALA A 71 24.50 -7.99 -4.73
N ASN A 72 24.13 -6.77 -4.35
CA ASN A 72 24.81 -5.96 -3.36
C ASN A 72 23.84 -5.10 -2.56
N TRP A 73 24.34 -4.51 -1.47
CA TRP A 73 23.52 -3.71 -0.55
C TRP A 73 22.89 -2.47 -1.21
N GLN A 74 23.60 -1.84 -2.14
CA GLN A 74 23.11 -0.63 -2.82
C GLN A 74 21.92 -0.93 -3.73
N SER A 75 21.95 -2.03 -4.49
CA SER A 75 20.83 -2.47 -5.31
C SER A 75 19.64 -2.94 -4.46
N TYR A 76 19.92 -3.43 -3.23
CA TYR A 76 18.86 -3.76 -2.28
C TYR A 76 18.15 -2.52 -1.75
N ILE A 77 18.89 -1.50 -1.31
CA ILE A 77 18.31 -0.22 -0.88
C ILE A 77 17.62 0.51 -2.06
N LEU A 78 18.16 0.37 -3.27
CA LEU A 78 17.58 1.00 -4.47
C LEU A 78 16.14 0.54 -4.71
N HIS A 79 15.80 -0.71 -4.43
CA HIS A 79 14.44 -1.22 -4.48
C HIS A 79 13.48 -0.35 -3.63
N ALA A 80 13.77 -0.22 -2.35
CA ALA A 80 12.98 0.61 -1.43
C ALA A 80 12.95 2.07 -1.87
N SER A 81 14.07 2.60 -2.37
CA SER A 81 14.19 3.97 -2.87
C SER A 81 13.28 4.25 -4.06
N ILE A 82 13.21 3.31 -5.01
CA ILE A 82 12.32 3.41 -6.20
C ILE A 82 10.86 3.43 -5.74
N ILE A 83 10.46 2.52 -4.86
CA ILE A 83 9.07 2.49 -4.37
C ILE A 83 8.74 3.78 -3.61
N ASN A 84 9.68 4.28 -2.76
CA ASN A 84 9.50 5.56 -2.08
C ASN A 84 9.26 6.72 -3.05
N ALA A 85 10.05 6.79 -4.13
CA ALA A 85 9.90 7.82 -5.15
C ALA A 85 8.54 7.70 -5.88
N VAL A 86 8.12 6.48 -6.26
CA VAL A 86 6.84 6.23 -6.93
C VAL A 86 5.66 6.68 -6.08
N VAL A 87 5.60 6.27 -4.81
CA VAL A 87 4.46 6.63 -3.94
C VAL A 87 4.46 8.11 -3.58
N SER A 88 5.63 8.73 -3.42
CA SER A 88 5.75 10.17 -3.14
C SER A 88 5.30 11.02 -4.33
N VAL A 89 5.69 10.65 -5.55
CA VAL A 89 5.22 11.31 -6.77
C VAL A 89 3.73 11.09 -6.97
N ALA A 90 3.21 9.89 -6.74
CA ALA A 90 1.77 9.62 -6.82
C ALA A 90 1.00 10.47 -5.80
N THR A 91 1.51 10.63 -4.57
CA THR A 91 0.94 11.53 -3.55
C THR A 91 0.93 12.98 -4.03
N PHE A 92 2.01 13.48 -4.59
CA PHE A 92 2.06 14.82 -5.18
C PHE A 92 1.02 15.03 -6.29
N LEU A 93 0.91 14.06 -7.19
CA LEU A 93 -0.01 14.15 -8.32
C LEU A 93 -1.48 14.09 -7.89
N ILE A 94 -1.82 13.26 -6.91
CA ILE A 94 -3.19 13.18 -6.40
C ILE A 94 -3.57 14.49 -5.69
N LEU A 95 -2.71 15.07 -4.87
CA LEU A 95 -2.97 16.33 -4.18
C LEU A 95 -3.22 17.48 -5.17
N ILE A 96 -2.41 17.61 -6.21
CA ILE A 96 -2.67 18.59 -7.30
C ILE A 96 -4.02 18.30 -7.97
N LYS A 97 -4.34 17.04 -8.20
CA LYS A 97 -5.62 16.65 -8.82
C LYS A 97 -6.83 17.03 -7.96
N PHE A 98 -6.63 17.19 -6.66
CA PHE A 98 -7.61 17.70 -5.69
C PHE A 98 -7.51 19.21 -5.46
N ASN A 99 -6.84 19.92 -6.37
CA ASN A 99 -6.70 21.38 -6.39
C ASN A 99 -5.93 21.97 -5.20
N LEU A 100 -5.16 21.15 -4.47
CA LEU A 100 -4.25 21.71 -3.48
C LEU A 100 -3.15 22.51 -4.19
N ASN A 101 -2.79 23.66 -3.63
CA ASN A 101 -1.72 24.49 -4.17
C ASN A 101 -0.44 23.67 -4.39
N ILE A 102 0.23 23.88 -5.52
CA ILE A 102 1.39 23.09 -5.94
C ILE A 102 2.53 23.08 -4.91
N TYR A 103 2.74 24.19 -4.19
CA TYR A 103 3.77 24.29 -3.15
C TYR A 103 3.40 23.47 -1.91
N TYR A 104 2.14 23.51 -1.47
CA TYR A 104 1.66 22.67 -0.38
C TYR A 104 1.64 21.19 -0.78
N SER A 105 1.22 20.87 -2.01
CA SER A 105 1.28 19.50 -2.53
C SER A 105 2.71 18.96 -2.50
N PHE A 106 3.70 19.78 -2.90
CA PHE A 106 5.11 19.42 -2.85
C PHE A 106 5.60 19.24 -1.41
N PHE A 107 5.29 20.19 -0.52
CA PHE A 107 5.66 20.14 0.89
C PHE A 107 5.16 18.87 1.58
N TYR A 108 3.86 18.58 1.47
CA TYR A 108 3.31 17.35 2.04
C TYR A 108 3.92 16.07 1.45
N SER A 109 4.25 16.09 0.16
CA SER A 109 4.88 14.93 -0.49
C SER A 109 6.34 14.73 -0.08
N ILE A 110 7.08 15.79 0.23
CA ILE A 110 8.43 15.71 0.83
C ILE A 110 8.34 15.09 2.23
N ILE A 111 7.43 15.57 3.09
CA ILE A 111 7.23 14.99 4.43
C ILE A 111 6.79 13.52 4.31
N PHE A 112 5.88 13.22 3.37
CA PHE A 112 5.47 11.84 3.08
C PHE A 112 6.67 10.97 2.74
N SER A 113 7.58 11.41 1.87
CA SER A 113 8.73 10.63 1.44
C SER A 113 9.72 10.35 2.56
N VAL A 114 9.80 11.22 3.57
CA VAL A 114 10.64 11.01 4.78
C VAL A 114 10.01 9.98 5.71
N LEU A 115 8.68 9.98 5.86
CA LEU A 115 7.96 9.10 6.78
C LEU A 115 7.53 7.77 6.15
N ALA A 116 7.72 7.61 4.84
CA ALA A 116 7.37 6.40 4.11
C ALA A 116 8.47 5.31 4.27
N TYR A 117 9.23 5.05 3.23
CA TYR A 117 10.20 3.97 3.23
C TYR A 117 11.45 4.19 4.09
N PRO A 118 11.98 5.42 4.31
CA PRO A 118 13.17 5.63 5.15
C PRO A 118 13.10 5.03 6.55
N THR A 119 11.90 4.80 7.08
CA THR A 119 11.72 4.15 8.39
C THR A 119 12.28 2.73 8.46
N SER A 120 12.33 1.98 7.34
CA SER A 120 13.01 0.69 7.22
C SER A 120 14.29 0.77 6.38
N GLY A 121 14.35 1.67 5.42
CA GLY A 121 15.48 1.88 4.51
C GLY A 121 15.66 0.77 3.45
N THR A 122 15.20 -0.44 3.72
CA THR A 122 15.29 -1.63 2.88
C THR A 122 13.92 -2.17 2.49
N PRO A 123 13.78 -3.01 1.45
CA PRO A 123 12.51 -3.62 1.08
C PRO A 123 11.85 -4.35 2.26
N PHE A 124 10.58 -4.08 2.47
CA PHE A 124 9.82 -4.66 3.57
C PHE A 124 8.37 -4.92 3.17
N VAL A 125 7.85 -6.10 3.52
CA VAL A 125 6.55 -6.58 3.07
C VAL A 125 5.37 -5.68 3.48
N ASP A 126 5.41 -5.16 4.72
CA ASP A 126 4.36 -4.27 5.23
C ASP A 126 4.31 -2.96 4.44
N HIS A 127 5.47 -2.37 4.13
CA HIS A 127 5.56 -1.16 3.32
C HIS A 127 5.03 -1.38 1.91
N HIS A 128 5.48 -2.44 1.23
CA HIS A 128 5.01 -2.74 -0.13
C HIS A 128 3.50 -2.95 -0.16
N SER A 129 2.96 -3.76 0.76
CA SER A 129 1.52 -3.99 0.86
C SER A 129 0.76 -2.69 1.14
N ALA A 130 1.23 -1.87 2.08
CA ALA A 130 0.60 -0.58 2.40
C ALA A 130 0.68 0.41 1.23
N PHE A 131 1.82 0.50 0.53
CA PHE A 131 2.00 1.48 -0.56
C PHE A 131 1.28 1.08 -1.83
N PHE A 132 1.27 -0.20 -2.21
CA PHE A 132 0.44 -0.64 -3.33
C PHE A 132 -1.06 -0.51 -3.01
N SER A 133 -1.46 -0.74 -1.76
CA SER A 133 -2.82 -0.44 -1.30
C SER A 133 -3.14 1.06 -1.37
N LEU A 134 -2.19 1.94 -1.02
CA LEU A 134 -2.35 3.38 -1.14
C LEU A 134 -2.48 3.82 -2.61
N LEU A 135 -1.66 3.29 -3.50
CA LEU A 135 -1.77 3.54 -4.94
C LEU A 135 -3.12 3.06 -5.49
N ALA A 136 -3.63 1.93 -4.99
CA ALA A 136 -4.96 1.44 -5.32
C ALA A 136 -6.06 2.39 -4.81
N VAL A 137 -5.92 2.90 -3.59
CA VAL A 137 -6.80 3.93 -3.00
C VAL A 137 -6.79 5.19 -3.86
N TYR A 138 -5.64 5.69 -4.29
CA TYR A 138 -5.55 6.84 -5.19
C TYR A 138 -6.25 6.57 -6.52
N SER A 139 -6.03 5.39 -7.09
CA SER A 139 -6.70 4.99 -8.34
C SER A 139 -8.23 4.89 -8.16
N LEU A 140 -8.71 4.34 -7.05
CA LEU A 140 -10.15 4.27 -6.72
C LEU A 140 -10.76 5.67 -6.56
N ILE A 141 -10.10 6.57 -5.83
CA ILE A 141 -10.53 7.96 -5.68
C ILE A 141 -10.64 8.65 -7.05
N LEU A 142 -9.65 8.45 -7.93
CA LEU A 142 -9.69 8.97 -9.30
C LEU A 142 -10.77 8.28 -10.16
N ALA A 143 -11.03 7.01 -9.96
CA ALA A 143 -12.11 6.29 -10.61
C ALA A 143 -13.49 6.89 -10.25
N ILE A 144 -13.72 7.17 -8.97
CA ILE A 144 -14.95 7.82 -8.48
C ILE A 144 -15.02 9.28 -8.97
N LYS A 145 -13.86 10.00 -8.99
CA LYS A 145 -13.78 11.41 -9.40
C LYS A 145 -14.07 11.61 -10.89
N ASP A 146 -13.26 10.95 -11.71
CA ASP A 146 -13.19 11.20 -13.16
C ASP A 146 -14.01 10.20 -13.97
N ASP A 147 -14.46 9.10 -13.36
CA ASP A 147 -15.21 8.00 -13.99
C ASP A 147 -14.51 7.36 -15.21
N LYS A 148 -13.16 7.34 -15.19
CA LYS A 148 -12.36 6.78 -16.27
C LYS A 148 -12.16 5.27 -16.10
N LYS A 149 -12.42 4.49 -17.16
CA LYS A 149 -12.24 3.03 -17.20
C LYS A 149 -10.85 2.59 -16.73
N PHE A 150 -9.82 3.34 -17.11
CA PHE A 150 -8.43 3.05 -16.72
C PHE A 150 -8.26 2.91 -15.20
N HIS A 151 -8.84 3.83 -14.42
CA HIS A 151 -8.73 3.77 -12.96
C HIS A 151 -9.54 2.62 -12.35
N TRP A 152 -10.68 2.26 -12.96
CA TRP A 152 -11.47 1.09 -12.56
C TRP A 152 -10.75 -0.24 -12.81
N VAL A 153 -9.85 -0.30 -13.79
CA VAL A 153 -8.98 -1.46 -14.06
C VAL A 153 -7.73 -1.42 -13.17
N LEU A 154 -7.15 -0.24 -12.95
CA LEU A 154 -5.87 -0.11 -12.26
C LEU A 154 -5.96 -0.41 -10.76
N PHE A 155 -7.04 0.02 -10.06
CA PHE A 155 -7.10 -0.18 -8.60
C PHE A 155 -7.14 -1.66 -8.18
N PRO A 156 -7.87 -2.58 -8.85
CA PRO A 156 -7.84 -4.00 -8.48
C PRO A 156 -6.51 -4.66 -8.80
N LEU A 157 -5.83 -4.24 -9.88
CA LEU A 157 -4.49 -4.70 -10.19
C LEU A 157 -3.51 -4.34 -9.08
N LEU A 158 -3.53 -3.08 -8.61
CA LEU A 158 -2.68 -2.62 -7.52
C LEU A 158 -3.00 -3.31 -6.19
N LEU A 159 -4.29 -3.61 -5.91
CA LEU A 159 -4.67 -4.42 -4.75
C LEU A 159 -4.16 -5.85 -4.85
N SER A 160 -4.16 -6.45 -6.03
CA SER A 160 -3.61 -7.79 -6.25
C SER A 160 -2.10 -7.82 -6.03
N ILE A 161 -1.38 -6.80 -6.49
CA ILE A 161 0.05 -6.62 -6.22
C ILE A 161 0.29 -6.40 -4.71
N ALA A 162 -0.53 -5.58 -4.05
CA ALA A 162 -0.46 -5.38 -2.61
C ALA A 162 -0.67 -6.69 -1.84
N PHE A 163 -1.64 -7.50 -2.25
CA PHE A 163 -1.92 -8.80 -1.66
C PHE A 163 -0.75 -9.78 -1.86
N LEU A 164 -0.12 -9.83 -3.03
CA LEU A 164 1.06 -10.65 -3.27
C LEU A 164 2.35 -10.07 -2.64
N SER A 165 2.34 -8.82 -2.19
CA SER A 165 3.39 -8.29 -1.32
C SER A 165 3.25 -8.81 0.10
N LYS A 166 2.03 -8.73 0.66
CA LYS A 166 1.65 -9.33 1.95
C LYS A 166 0.13 -9.42 2.04
N GLN A 167 -0.36 -10.54 2.58
CA GLN A 167 -1.81 -10.81 2.71
C GLN A 167 -2.53 -9.73 3.53
N VAL A 168 -1.90 -9.27 4.58
CA VAL A 168 -2.37 -8.17 5.44
C VAL A 168 -1.27 -7.10 5.51
N PRO A 169 -1.56 -5.81 5.43
CA PRO A 169 -2.87 -5.14 5.60
C PRO A 169 -3.78 -5.14 4.37
N SER A 170 -3.30 -5.58 3.17
CA SER A 170 -4.06 -5.47 1.92
C SER A 170 -5.46 -6.10 1.99
N SER A 171 -5.63 -7.25 2.65
CA SER A 171 -6.95 -7.88 2.81
C SER A 171 -7.94 -7.00 3.57
N TYR A 172 -7.50 -6.27 4.61
CA TYR A 172 -8.36 -5.34 5.34
C TYR A 172 -8.76 -4.15 4.46
N VAL A 173 -7.84 -3.66 3.64
CA VAL A 173 -8.10 -2.60 2.65
C VAL A 173 -9.07 -3.09 1.58
N ILE A 174 -8.91 -4.31 1.07
CA ILE A 174 -9.80 -4.93 0.09
C ILE A 174 -11.23 -5.02 0.63
N ILE A 175 -11.42 -5.53 1.86
CA ILE A 175 -12.73 -5.62 2.51
C ILE A 175 -13.34 -4.22 2.65
N SER A 176 -12.58 -3.23 3.12
CA SER A 176 -13.02 -1.85 3.25
C SER A 176 -13.46 -1.25 1.90
N ILE A 177 -12.69 -1.46 0.84
CA ILE A 177 -13.02 -0.99 -0.51
C ILE A 177 -14.29 -1.65 -1.05
N ILE A 178 -14.45 -2.96 -0.84
CA ILE A 178 -15.66 -3.69 -1.27
C ILE A 178 -16.90 -3.09 -0.58
N LEU A 179 -16.87 -2.84 0.73
CA LEU A 179 -17.96 -2.23 1.47
C LEU A 179 -18.31 -0.83 0.92
N ILE A 180 -17.29 -0.01 0.62
CA ILE A 180 -17.49 1.31 0.02
C ILE A 180 -18.11 1.19 -1.37
N LEU A 181 -17.64 0.27 -2.20
CA LEU A 181 -18.15 0.07 -3.56
C LEU A 181 -19.57 -0.48 -3.59
N ILE A 182 -19.93 -1.35 -2.65
CA ILE A 182 -21.33 -1.78 -2.46
C ILE A 182 -22.21 -0.56 -2.12
N THR A 183 -21.79 0.22 -1.13
CA THR A 183 -22.53 1.45 -0.73
C THR A 183 -22.63 2.43 -1.90
N PHE A 184 -21.54 2.67 -2.63
CA PHE A 184 -21.52 3.51 -3.83
C PHE A 184 -22.48 3.02 -4.88
N SER A 185 -22.50 1.71 -5.15
CA SER A 185 -23.35 1.09 -6.17
C SER A 185 -24.84 1.22 -5.81
N LEU A 186 -25.20 0.96 -4.56
CA LEU A 186 -26.57 1.04 -4.09
C LEU A 186 -27.11 2.48 -4.16
N ILE A 187 -26.28 3.47 -3.76
CA ILE A 187 -26.69 4.89 -3.73
C ILE A 187 -26.67 5.51 -5.13
N LYS A 188 -25.65 5.23 -5.93
CA LYS A 188 -25.44 5.83 -7.25
C LYS A 188 -26.08 5.04 -8.38
N LYS A 189 -26.55 3.80 -8.12
CA LYS A 189 -27.06 2.84 -9.12
C LYS A 189 -26.08 2.62 -10.29
N LYS A 190 -24.77 2.59 -9.98
CA LYS A 190 -23.68 2.39 -10.94
C LYS A 190 -22.96 1.10 -10.63
N TYR A 191 -23.00 0.12 -11.56
CA TYR A 191 -22.47 -1.24 -11.38
C TYR A 191 -21.38 -1.61 -12.40
N TYR A 192 -21.11 -0.76 -13.37
CA TYR A 192 -20.17 -1.06 -14.47
C TYR A 192 -18.72 -1.29 -13.98
N TRP A 193 -18.35 -0.74 -12.84
CA TRP A 193 -17.05 -0.97 -12.23
C TRP A 193 -16.80 -2.45 -11.92
N ILE A 194 -17.85 -3.23 -11.63
CA ILE A 194 -17.75 -4.68 -11.36
C ILE A 194 -17.11 -5.38 -12.54
N LYS A 195 -17.57 -5.07 -13.78
CA LYS A 195 -17.02 -5.64 -15.01
C LYS A 195 -15.52 -5.36 -15.14
N TYR A 196 -15.10 -4.10 -14.96
CA TYR A 196 -13.69 -3.73 -15.13
C TYR A 196 -12.81 -4.29 -14.02
N SER A 197 -13.30 -4.28 -12.79
CA SER A 197 -12.59 -4.85 -11.64
C SER A 197 -12.44 -6.37 -11.78
N PHE A 198 -13.50 -7.06 -12.17
CA PHE A 198 -13.46 -8.51 -12.40
C PHE A 198 -12.48 -8.87 -13.52
N LEU A 199 -12.55 -8.19 -14.67
CA LEU A 199 -11.63 -8.44 -15.77
C LEU A 199 -10.16 -8.21 -15.38
N SER A 200 -9.88 -7.14 -14.65
CA SER A 200 -8.53 -6.83 -14.16
C SER A 200 -8.02 -7.92 -13.22
N PHE A 201 -8.82 -8.28 -12.22
CA PHE A 201 -8.47 -9.30 -11.24
C PHE A 201 -8.30 -10.68 -11.89
N ALA A 202 -9.23 -11.08 -12.76
CA ALA A 202 -9.15 -12.37 -13.48
C ALA A 202 -7.92 -12.42 -14.39
N SER A 203 -7.63 -11.34 -15.13
CA SER A 203 -6.42 -11.27 -15.97
C SER A 203 -5.15 -11.40 -15.13
N PHE A 204 -5.09 -10.74 -13.97
CA PHE A 204 -3.95 -10.84 -13.07
C PHE A 204 -3.77 -12.28 -12.54
N ILE A 205 -4.84 -12.92 -12.09
CA ILE A 205 -4.79 -14.33 -11.65
C ILE A 205 -4.29 -15.25 -12.78
N ILE A 206 -4.81 -15.09 -13.99
CA ILE A 206 -4.39 -15.89 -15.14
C ILE A 206 -2.88 -15.71 -15.39
N ILE A 207 -2.38 -14.48 -15.37
CA ILE A 207 -0.94 -14.20 -15.54
C ILE A 207 -0.11 -14.88 -14.44
N VAL A 208 -0.54 -14.79 -13.19
CA VAL A 208 0.16 -15.41 -12.05
C VAL A 208 0.16 -16.95 -12.17
N LEU A 209 -0.97 -17.54 -12.58
CA LEU A 209 -1.08 -18.99 -12.77
C LEU A 209 -0.19 -19.48 -13.93
N ILE A 210 -0.20 -18.77 -15.06
CA ILE A 210 0.67 -19.08 -16.21
C ILE A 210 2.14 -18.99 -15.79
N PHE A 211 2.52 -17.90 -15.13
CA PHE A 211 3.88 -17.72 -14.64
C PHE A 211 4.28 -18.83 -13.66
N GLY A 212 3.43 -19.14 -12.67
CA GLY A 212 3.68 -20.21 -11.72
C GLY A 212 3.85 -21.58 -12.39
N ASN A 213 3.03 -21.88 -13.40
CA ASN A 213 3.15 -23.12 -14.17
C ASN A 213 4.46 -23.19 -14.95
N ILE A 214 4.87 -22.08 -15.61
CA ILE A 214 6.16 -22.01 -16.34
C ILE A 214 7.34 -22.25 -15.38
N GLN A 215 7.29 -21.70 -14.16
CA GLN A 215 8.35 -21.90 -13.14
C GLN A 215 8.24 -23.24 -12.40
N GLY A 216 7.21 -24.03 -12.69
CA GLY A 216 6.96 -25.32 -12.02
C GLY A 216 6.51 -25.19 -10.57
N ILE A 217 5.88 -24.07 -10.21
CA ILE A 217 5.29 -23.84 -8.88
C ILE A 217 3.92 -24.49 -8.81
N LYS A 218 3.75 -25.46 -7.89
CA LYS A 218 2.45 -26.12 -7.70
C LYS A 218 1.48 -25.17 -6.99
N LEU A 219 0.25 -25.06 -7.51
CA LEU A 219 -0.80 -24.25 -6.90
C LEU A 219 -1.08 -24.67 -5.44
N SER A 220 -1.03 -25.99 -5.14
CA SER A 220 -1.20 -26.48 -3.78
C SER A 220 -0.12 -25.96 -2.82
N SER A 221 1.14 -25.91 -3.25
CA SER A 221 2.24 -25.36 -2.44
C SER A 221 2.06 -23.87 -2.19
N PHE A 222 1.66 -23.12 -3.22
CA PHE A 222 1.33 -21.69 -3.06
C PHE A 222 0.19 -21.49 -2.06
N LEU A 223 -0.93 -22.19 -2.20
CA LEU A 223 -2.07 -22.06 -1.30
C LEU A 223 -1.70 -22.42 0.14
N GLN A 224 -0.97 -23.53 0.33
CA GLN A 224 -0.54 -23.96 1.66
C GLN A 224 0.35 -22.92 2.35
N GLN A 225 1.38 -22.43 1.65
CA GLN A 225 2.38 -21.54 2.23
C GLN A 225 1.89 -20.10 2.32
N TYR A 226 1.12 -19.63 1.33
CA TYR A 226 0.73 -18.23 1.21
C TYR A 226 -0.65 -17.90 1.80
N ILE A 227 -1.54 -18.88 1.86
CA ILE A 227 -2.92 -18.66 2.36
C ILE A 227 -3.13 -19.39 3.70
N PHE A 228 -3.05 -20.71 3.70
CA PHE A 228 -3.48 -21.49 4.86
C PHE A 228 -2.54 -21.34 6.06
N TYR A 229 -1.24 -21.38 5.85
CA TYR A 229 -0.29 -21.25 6.94
C TYR A 229 -0.32 -19.84 7.60
N PRO A 230 -0.28 -18.71 6.85
CA PRO A 230 -0.43 -17.39 7.47
C PRO A 230 -1.77 -17.17 8.16
N GLN A 231 -2.85 -17.85 7.72
CA GLN A 231 -4.14 -17.79 8.39
C GLN A 231 -4.07 -18.34 9.83
N THR A 232 -3.31 -19.42 10.08
CA THR A 232 -3.14 -19.97 11.44
C THR A 232 -2.44 -18.97 12.35
N ILE A 233 -1.38 -18.29 11.86
CA ILE A 233 -0.68 -17.23 12.59
C ILE A 233 -1.61 -16.04 12.88
N GLY A 234 -2.40 -15.64 11.87
CA GLY A 234 -3.36 -14.54 11.99
C GLY A 234 -4.42 -14.82 13.05
N THR A 235 -4.97 -16.03 13.09
CA THR A 235 -5.96 -16.45 14.09
C THR A 235 -5.38 -16.37 15.49
N GLN A 236 -4.16 -16.85 15.69
CA GLN A 236 -3.48 -16.77 17.00
C GLN A 236 -3.27 -15.32 17.43
N ARG A 237 -2.79 -14.45 16.52
CA ARG A 237 -2.58 -13.02 16.85
C ARG A 237 -3.87 -12.30 17.24
N ILE A 238 -5.00 -12.69 16.66
CA ILE A 238 -6.31 -12.13 17.01
C ILE A 238 -6.75 -12.65 18.38
N SER A 239 -6.55 -13.94 18.70
CA SER A 239 -6.88 -14.49 20.01
C SER A 239 -6.03 -13.89 21.14
N ASP A 240 -4.78 -13.56 20.85
CA ASP A 240 -3.83 -12.96 21.79
C ASP A 240 -3.92 -11.43 21.86
N PHE A 241 -4.91 -10.84 21.18
CA PHE A 241 -5.09 -9.40 21.13
C PHE A 241 -5.63 -8.86 22.46
N GLU A 242 -4.88 -7.97 23.07
CA GLU A 242 -5.31 -7.21 24.26
C GLU A 242 -5.44 -5.72 23.91
N PHE A 243 -6.59 -5.16 24.25
CA PHE A 243 -6.80 -3.73 24.13
C PHE A 243 -6.08 -3.00 25.26
N THR A 244 -5.09 -2.20 24.91
CA THR A 244 -4.46 -1.27 25.85
C THR A 244 -4.54 0.16 25.30
N PHE A 245 -4.82 1.14 26.17
CA PHE A 245 -4.88 2.54 25.75
C PHE A 245 -3.57 2.98 25.07
N ARG A 246 -2.44 2.59 25.64
CA ARG A 246 -1.12 2.92 25.08
C ARG A 246 -0.93 2.29 23.69
N GLY A 247 -1.24 1.01 23.53
CA GLY A 247 -1.03 0.26 22.27
C GLY A 247 -1.97 0.65 21.16
N THR A 248 -3.22 1.05 21.49
CA THR A 248 -4.25 1.34 20.48
C THR A 248 -4.41 2.82 20.20
N ILE A 249 -4.34 3.69 21.22
CA ILE A 249 -4.55 5.13 21.07
C ILE A 249 -3.23 5.89 21.14
N GLY A 250 -2.43 5.63 22.19
CA GLY A 250 -1.22 6.39 22.45
C GLY A 250 -0.19 6.34 21.32
N HIS A 251 0.03 5.17 20.72
CA HIS A 251 0.98 5.01 19.59
C HIS A 251 0.54 5.72 18.31
N PHE A 252 -0.75 5.76 18.04
CA PHE A 252 -1.29 6.36 16.80
C PHE A 252 -1.85 7.77 17.00
N LYS A 253 -1.58 8.41 18.13
CA LYS A 253 -2.13 9.73 18.51
C LYS A 253 -1.96 10.78 17.41
N PHE A 254 -0.82 10.84 16.73
CA PHE A 254 -0.58 11.82 15.66
C PHE A 254 -1.38 11.52 14.40
N ILE A 255 -1.66 10.25 14.10
CA ILE A 255 -2.54 9.86 13.00
C ILE A 255 -3.98 10.24 13.33
N TYR A 256 -4.43 9.99 14.57
CA TYR A 256 -5.76 10.42 15.03
C TYR A 256 -5.90 11.95 15.01
N ILE A 257 -4.87 12.69 15.45
CA ILE A 257 -4.85 14.16 15.34
C ILE A 257 -4.98 14.60 13.88
N ALA A 258 -4.29 13.95 12.95
CA ALA A 258 -4.37 14.25 11.53
C ALA A 258 -5.73 13.90 10.91
N LEU A 259 -6.47 12.93 11.49
CA LEU A 259 -7.83 12.58 11.07
C LEU A 259 -8.88 13.58 11.55
N ILE A 260 -8.63 14.30 12.65
CA ILE A 260 -9.61 15.19 13.27
C ILE A 260 -10.18 16.24 12.28
N PRO A 261 -9.36 17.05 11.58
CA PRO A 261 -9.90 18.04 10.66
C PRO A 261 -10.73 17.41 9.54
N LEU A 262 -10.23 16.33 8.94
CA LEU A 262 -10.94 15.61 7.87
C LEU A 262 -12.30 15.07 8.37
N PHE A 263 -12.35 14.52 9.58
CA PHE A 263 -13.56 14.00 10.19
C PHE A 263 -14.58 15.10 10.46
N PHE A 264 -14.16 16.20 11.12
CA PHE A 264 -15.04 17.30 11.47
C PHE A 264 -15.62 18.00 10.24
N LEU A 265 -14.83 18.26 9.21
CA LEU A 265 -15.30 18.87 7.95
C LEU A 265 -16.36 18.00 7.28
N ASN A 266 -16.18 16.69 7.25
CA ASN A 266 -17.16 15.80 6.65
C ASN A 266 -18.38 15.58 7.55
N LEU A 267 -18.20 15.53 8.88
CA LEU A 267 -19.32 15.45 9.82
C LEU A 267 -20.21 16.68 9.70
N GLN A 268 -19.63 17.88 9.62
CA GLN A 268 -20.37 19.13 9.38
C GLN A 268 -21.21 19.03 8.09
N LYS A 269 -20.63 18.58 6.99
CA LYS A 269 -21.37 18.38 5.73
C LYS A 269 -22.47 17.34 5.85
N ILE A 270 -22.24 16.23 6.57
CA ILE A 270 -23.26 15.19 6.80
C ILE A 270 -24.48 15.77 7.56
N ILE A 271 -24.22 16.63 8.55
CA ILE A 271 -25.28 17.23 9.39
C ILE A 271 -26.06 18.33 8.64
N PHE A 272 -25.36 19.22 7.94
CA PHE A 272 -25.96 20.44 7.38
C PHE A 272 -26.34 20.35 5.91
N GLU A 273 -25.75 19.41 5.13
CA GLU A 273 -26.03 19.25 3.70
C GLU A 273 -26.92 18.03 3.43
N LYS A 274 -28.21 18.25 3.20
CA LYS A 274 -29.13 17.16 2.84
C LYS A 274 -28.65 16.38 1.62
N GLY A 275 -28.42 15.08 1.80
CA GLY A 275 -28.00 14.20 0.71
C GLY A 275 -26.50 14.20 0.43
N TYR A 276 -25.66 14.73 1.32
CA TYR A 276 -24.19 14.71 1.18
C TYR A 276 -23.63 13.31 0.91
N TYR A 277 -24.25 12.26 1.46
CA TYR A 277 -23.90 10.86 1.16
C TYR A 277 -24.00 10.49 -0.33
N LYS A 278 -24.67 11.32 -1.16
CA LYS A 278 -24.69 11.19 -2.62
C LYS A 278 -23.52 11.91 -3.30
N HIS A 279 -22.77 12.77 -2.62
CA HIS A 279 -21.64 13.48 -3.21
C HIS A 279 -20.40 12.57 -3.30
N LYS A 280 -19.54 12.84 -4.28
CA LYS A 280 -18.30 12.08 -4.45
C LYS A 280 -17.35 12.25 -3.26
N ASP A 281 -17.33 13.44 -2.67
CA ASP A 281 -16.49 13.79 -1.53
C ASP A 281 -16.74 12.89 -0.31
N PHE A 282 -17.99 12.48 -0.09
CA PHE A 282 -18.33 11.51 0.95
C PHE A 282 -17.59 10.17 0.76
N TYR A 283 -17.48 9.69 -0.48
CA TYR A 283 -16.76 8.44 -0.76
C TYR A 283 -15.25 8.60 -0.65
N TYR A 284 -14.68 9.76 -1.01
CA TYR A 284 -13.25 10.03 -0.78
C TYR A 284 -12.92 9.98 0.70
N PHE A 285 -13.76 10.61 1.52
CA PHE A 285 -13.66 10.57 2.96
C PHE A 285 -13.75 9.14 3.51
N LEU A 286 -14.75 8.35 3.09
CA LEU A 286 -14.89 6.96 3.52
C LEU A 286 -13.66 6.12 3.13
N VAL A 287 -13.15 6.28 1.91
CA VAL A 287 -11.97 5.56 1.43
C VAL A 287 -10.75 5.89 2.29
N LEU A 288 -10.49 7.16 2.57
CA LEU A 288 -9.34 7.58 3.38
C LEU A 288 -9.44 7.12 4.83
N ILE A 289 -10.61 7.24 5.45
CA ILE A 289 -10.84 6.79 6.83
C ILE A 289 -10.68 5.28 6.94
N LEU A 290 -11.38 4.51 6.11
CA LEU A 290 -11.34 3.05 6.21
C LEU A 290 -9.98 2.49 5.83
N PHE A 291 -9.26 3.12 4.88
CA PHE A 291 -7.86 2.80 4.60
C PHE A 291 -6.98 3.03 5.83
N THR A 292 -7.11 4.19 6.47
CA THR A 292 -6.34 4.52 7.68
C THR A 292 -6.61 3.52 8.80
N PHE A 293 -7.87 3.21 9.08
CA PHE A 293 -8.22 2.23 10.11
C PHE A 293 -7.77 0.80 9.76
N SER A 294 -7.79 0.41 8.49
CA SER A 294 -7.26 -0.88 8.03
C SER A 294 -5.77 -1.01 8.36
N LEU A 295 -4.98 0.06 8.15
CA LEU A 295 -3.56 0.07 8.47
C LEU A 295 -3.32 0.13 9.98
N ILE A 296 -4.05 0.94 10.74
CA ILE A 296 -3.95 1.00 12.20
C ILE A 296 -4.26 -0.38 12.79
N PHE A 297 -5.37 -1.01 12.39
CA PHE A 297 -5.75 -2.34 12.84
C PHE A 297 -4.66 -3.37 12.59
N HIS A 298 -4.08 -3.36 11.39
CA HIS A 298 -2.96 -4.24 11.07
C HIS A 298 -1.78 -4.03 12.02
N GLN A 299 -1.38 -2.77 12.27
CA GLN A 299 -0.25 -2.46 13.15
C GLN A 299 -0.52 -2.86 14.61
N ILE A 300 -1.76 -2.72 15.08
CA ILE A 300 -2.15 -3.16 16.42
C ILE A 300 -1.99 -4.68 16.55
N ILE A 301 -2.53 -5.44 15.59
CA ILE A 301 -2.50 -6.91 15.61
C ILE A 301 -1.07 -7.45 15.47
N THR A 302 -0.23 -6.81 14.67
CA THR A 302 1.16 -7.22 14.46
C THR A 302 2.13 -6.67 15.49
N ARG A 303 1.67 -5.78 16.37
CA ARG A 303 2.49 -5.04 17.36
C ARG A 303 3.64 -4.25 16.72
N ASN A 304 3.47 -3.89 15.44
CA ASN A 304 4.47 -3.18 14.65
C ASN A 304 3.97 -1.76 14.34
N GLN A 305 4.49 -0.76 15.04
CA GLN A 305 3.85 0.56 15.15
C GLN A 305 4.52 1.67 14.34
N THR A 306 5.57 1.36 13.58
CA THR A 306 6.41 2.39 12.95
C THR A 306 6.11 2.66 11.48
N PHE A 307 5.34 1.81 10.80
CA PHE A 307 5.29 1.78 9.34
C PHE A 307 4.16 2.58 8.67
N ILE A 308 3.33 3.29 9.44
CA ILE A 308 2.16 3.98 8.89
C ILE A 308 2.12 5.48 9.15
N PHE A 309 3.21 6.07 9.66
CA PHE A 309 3.27 7.52 9.95
C PHE A 309 3.23 8.41 8.70
N PHE A 310 3.47 7.86 7.52
CA PHE A 310 3.23 8.53 6.24
C PHE A 310 1.76 8.97 6.05
N LEU A 311 0.83 8.41 6.82
CA LEU A 311 -0.57 8.84 6.83
C LEU A 311 -0.74 10.25 7.37
N ILE A 312 0.13 10.72 8.26
CA ILE A 312 0.01 12.04 8.88
C ILE A 312 -0.01 13.16 7.83
N PRO A 313 1.04 13.34 6.99
CA PRO A 313 1.03 14.38 5.97
C PRO A 313 -0.07 14.15 4.93
N LEU A 314 -0.43 12.91 4.62
CA LEU A 314 -1.49 12.58 3.69
C LEU A 314 -2.85 13.08 4.20
N LEU A 315 -3.22 12.75 5.44
CA LEU A 315 -4.51 13.13 6.02
C LEU A 315 -4.63 14.65 6.19
N PHE A 316 -3.57 15.32 6.64
CA PHE A 316 -3.56 16.79 6.70
C PHE A 316 -3.68 17.45 5.32
N ALA A 317 -3.14 16.82 4.27
CA ALA A 317 -3.24 17.37 2.92
C ALA A 317 -4.64 17.23 2.31
N PHE A 318 -5.45 16.27 2.79
CA PHE A 318 -6.84 16.07 2.36
C PHE A 318 -7.88 16.78 3.24
N SER A 319 -7.47 17.36 4.36
CA SER A 319 -8.33 18.17 5.24
C SER A 319 -8.27 19.65 4.88
#